data_879233df627d1f31b0db1a2ab4e6508c
#
_entry.id   879233df627d1f31b0db1a2ab4e6508c
#
_cell.length_a   1.000
_cell.length_b   1.000
_cell.length_c   1.000
_cell.angle_alpha   90.00
_cell.angle_beta   90.00
_cell.angle_gamma   90.00
#
_symmetry.space_group_name_H-M   'P 1'
#
loop_
_entity.id
_entity.type
_entity.pdbx_description
1 polymer ?
#
loop_
_entity_poly.entity_id
_entity_poly.type
_entity_poly.pdbx_seq_one_letter_code
_entity_poly.pdbx_strand_id
1 'polypeptide(L)'
;MAWVKFVREGIEIEVNAGMSVLEAEIRAGLRPDAPCGGLGKCGKCLVKINGEVVKACQVRIGEGETCVVETLDRAGNEKILTDGFNREVVFEPGLRMAQVELEKAKTGEKRSDWQRLLDTLAETDGEVEPGQMEVDLKLAGELYGMRRDSEEWYVIYSRRRILEMRKEAGRRCLAAFDIGTTTIAGYLLDGADGRTLAVESRMNPQAQYGADVIMRANYALEHGTEALSMCVRKAVNEMLGSLAEDAGIRREDVFQVCVVGNTCMHHLFLGISPASL
;
A
#
# COMPACT_ATOMS: atom_id res chain seq x y z
N MET A 1 24.76 -24.59 22.96
CA MET A 1 23.32 -24.33 23.12
C MET A 1 23.18 -23.34 24.26
N ALA A 2 22.28 -22.37 24.10
CA ALA A 2 22.00 -21.30 25.07
C ALA A 2 20.48 -21.07 25.13
N TRP A 3 20.02 -20.47 26.20
CA TRP A 3 18.60 -20.21 26.39
C TRP A 3 18.34 -18.71 26.50
N VAL A 4 17.23 -18.23 25.92
CA VAL A 4 16.77 -16.87 26.10
C VAL A 4 15.36 -16.87 26.66
N LYS A 5 15.18 -16.13 27.75
CA LYS A 5 13.90 -15.97 28.41
C LYS A 5 13.42 -14.55 28.32
N PHE A 6 12.34 -14.34 27.57
CA PHE A 6 11.64 -13.06 27.47
C PHE A 6 10.61 -12.99 28.60
N VAL A 7 10.97 -12.24 29.65
CA VAL A 7 10.23 -12.30 30.95
C VAL A 7 8.81 -11.77 30.79
N ARG A 8 8.63 -10.72 30.01
CA ARG A 8 7.36 -10.06 29.88
C ARG A 8 6.36 -10.87 29.05
N GLU A 9 6.83 -11.51 28.00
CA GLU A 9 6.02 -12.33 27.10
C GLU A 9 5.84 -13.77 27.60
N GLY A 10 6.61 -14.17 28.63
CA GLY A 10 6.61 -15.52 29.15
C GLY A 10 7.14 -16.57 28.19
N ILE A 11 7.97 -16.16 27.21
CA ILE A 11 8.51 -17.03 26.16
C ILE A 11 9.95 -17.42 26.54
N GLU A 12 10.28 -18.69 26.37
CA GLU A 12 11.63 -19.22 26.54
C GLU A 12 12.00 -20.04 25.30
N ILE A 13 13.13 -19.76 24.70
CA ILE A 13 13.58 -20.42 23.47
C ILE A 13 15.04 -20.85 23.57
N GLU A 14 15.35 -21.97 22.93
CA GLU A 14 16.72 -22.44 22.73
C GLU A 14 17.33 -21.79 21.49
N VAL A 15 18.56 -21.30 21.61
CA VAL A 15 19.27 -20.59 20.54
C VAL A 15 20.72 -21.08 20.42
N ASN A 16 21.32 -20.83 19.26
CA ASN A 16 22.74 -21.10 19.06
C ASN A 16 23.60 -20.04 19.76
N ALA A 17 24.71 -20.42 20.33
CA ALA A 17 25.70 -19.48 20.83
C ALA A 17 26.19 -18.54 19.73
N GLY A 18 26.39 -17.26 20.06
CA GLY A 18 26.76 -16.20 19.12
C GLY A 18 25.58 -15.52 18.43
N MET A 19 24.35 -16.03 18.57
CA MET A 19 23.14 -15.34 18.10
C MET A 19 22.94 -14.02 18.85
N SER A 20 22.49 -12.96 18.18
CA SER A 20 22.13 -11.72 18.86
C SER A 20 20.78 -11.85 19.58
N VAL A 21 20.58 -11.07 20.63
CA VAL A 21 19.29 -11.00 21.32
C VAL A 21 18.18 -10.57 20.37
N LEU A 22 18.47 -9.67 19.41
CA LEU A 22 17.52 -9.27 18.36
C LEU A 22 17.07 -10.46 17.49
N GLU A 23 18.02 -11.29 17.04
CA GLU A 23 17.70 -12.50 16.27
C GLU A 23 16.88 -13.50 17.08
N ALA A 24 17.17 -13.60 18.38
CA ALA A 24 16.40 -14.41 19.30
C ALA A 24 14.96 -13.89 19.49
N GLU A 25 14.75 -12.56 19.60
CA GLU A 25 13.41 -11.96 19.62
C GLU A 25 12.60 -12.34 18.36
N ILE A 26 13.20 -12.19 17.18
CA ILE A 26 12.55 -12.54 15.90
C ILE A 26 12.21 -14.04 15.85
N ARG A 27 13.13 -14.91 16.29
CA ARG A 27 12.91 -16.35 16.33
C ARG A 27 11.82 -16.77 17.34
N ALA A 28 11.67 -16.01 18.41
CA ALA A 28 10.59 -16.17 19.40
C ALA A 28 9.22 -15.69 18.87
N GLY A 29 9.14 -15.19 17.63
CA GLY A 29 7.93 -14.62 17.06
C GLY A 29 7.61 -13.20 17.53
N LEU A 30 8.54 -12.57 18.27
CA LEU A 30 8.43 -11.19 18.70
C LEU A 30 8.75 -10.26 17.52
N ARG A 31 8.20 -9.05 17.54
CA ARG A 31 8.44 -8.04 16.52
C ARG A 31 9.29 -6.89 17.08
N PRO A 32 10.62 -7.04 17.17
CA PRO A 32 11.50 -5.99 17.68
C PRO A 32 11.48 -4.73 16.77
N ASP A 33 11.53 -3.54 17.39
CA ASP A 33 11.73 -2.28 16.65
C ASP A 33 13.19 -2.16 16.24
N ALA A 34 13.54 -2.72 15.10
CA ALA A 34 14.90 -2.77 14.60
C ALA A 34 14.96 -2.36 13.12
N PRO A 35 14.58 -1.10 12.76
CA PRO A 35 14.46 -0.66 11.38
C PRO A 35 15.77 -0.73 10.59
N CYS A 36 16.93 -0.74 11.26
CA CYS A 36 18.22 -0.93 10.60
C CYS A 36 18.60 -2.40 10.38
N GLY A 37 17.70 -3.36 10.62
CA GLY A 37 17.98 -4.79 10.42
C GLY A 37 19.10 -5.35 11.29
N GLY A 38 19.36 -4.76 12.46
CA GLY A 38 20.41 -5.23 13.35
C GLY A 38 21.79 -4.59 13.15
N LEU A 39 21.91 -3.58 12.29
CA LEU A 39 23.20 -2.90 12.01
C LEU A 39 23.72 -2.00 13.14
N GLY A 40 23.03 -1.92 14.29
CA GLY A 40 23.43 -1.11 15.45
C GLY A 40 23.27 0.40 15.28
N LYS A 41 22.79 0.88 14.14
CA LYS A 41 22.77 2.31 13.78
C LYS A 41 21.57 3.08 14.32
N CYS A 42 20.38 2.47 14.36
CA CYS A 42 19.13 3.18 14.70
C CYS A 42 18.92 3.39 16.21
N GLY A 43 19.53 2.55 17.07
CA GLY A 43 19.38 2.64 18.52
C GLY A 43 17.99 2.28 19.06
N LYS A 44 17.12 1.69 18.23
CA LYS A 44 15.71 1.44 18.59
C LYS A 44 15.44 0.07 19.20
N CYS A 45 16.27 -0.94 18.92
CA CYS A 45 16.13 -2.30 19.46
C CYS A 45 16.62 -2.38 20.92
N LEU A 46 16.06 -1.55 21.80
CA LEU A 46 16.44 -1.52 23.21
C LEU A 46 15.72 -2.60 23.97
N VAL A 47 16.47 -3.32 24.79
CA VAL A 47 15.99 -4.31 25.77
C VAL A 47 16.73 -4.11 27.09
N LYS A 48 16.21 -4.65 28.17
CA LYS A 48 16.87 -4.61 29.46
C LYS A 48 17.39 -6.01 29.80
N ILE A 49 18.68 -6.11 30.03
CA ILE A 49 19.36 -7.36 30.42
C ILE A 49 20.11 -7.09 31.72
N ASN A 50 19.86 -7.87 32.74
CA ASN A 50 20.47 -7.69 34.07
C ASN A 50 20.29 -6.28 34.65
N GLY A 51 19.18 -5.61 34.33
CA GLY A 51 18.87 -4.29 34.82
C GLY A 51 19.43 -3.13 33.97
N GLU A 52 20.29 -3.41 32.98
CA GLU A 52 20.85 -2.41 32.06
C GLU A 52 20.12 -2.39 30.73
N VAL A 53 19.92 -1.18 30.18
CA VAL A 53 19.29 -0.98 28.86
C VAL A 53 20.37 -1.06 27.80
N VAL A 54 20.24 -2.03 26.91
CA VAL A 54 21.20 -2.34 25.84
C VAL A 54 20.52 -2.47 24.47
N LYS A 55 21.30 -2.37 23.40
CA LYS A 55 20.79 -2.63 22.03
C LYS A 55 20.79 -4.15 21.78
N ALA A 56 19.63 -4.74 21.61
CA ALA A 56 19.46 -6.18 21.38
C ALA A 56 20.31 -6.72 20.21
N CYS A 57 20.50 -5.92 19.14
CA CYS A 57 21.32 -6.30 18.00
C CYS A 57 22.84 -6.35 18.29
N GLN A 58 23.30 -5.75 19.37
CA GLN A 58 24.73 -5.72 19.74
C GLN A 58 25.11 -6.71 20.82
N VAL A 59 24.12 -7.28 21.53
CA VAL A 59 24.36 -8.29 22.55
C VAL A 59 24.37 -9.68 21.93
N ARG A 60 25.47 -10.41 22.11
CA ARG A 60 25.62 -11.80 21.66
C ARG A 60 25.44 -12.76 22.85
N ILE A 61 24.69 -13.82 22.61
CA ILE A 61 24.37 -14.83 23.63
C ILE A 61 25.54 -15.81 23.73
N GLY A 62 26.08 -15.97 24.95
CA GLY A 62 27.21 -16.89 25.24
C GLY A 62 26.82 -18.35 25.19
N GLU A 63 27.81 -19.24 25.07
CA GLU A 63 27.60 -20.68 25.10
C GLU A 63 27.22 -21.13 26.53
N GLY A 64 26.18 -21.94 26.65
CA GLY A 64 25.67 -22.43 27.96
C GLY A 64 25.00 -21.36 28.79
N GLU A 65 24.83 -20.17 28.30
CA GLU A 65 24.23 -19.04 29.00
C GLU A 65 22.70 -19.07 28.93
N THR A 66 22.06 -18.65 30.04
CA THR A 66 20.63 -18.29 30.03
C THR A 66 20.50 -16.78 30.08
N CYS A 67 20.18 -16.17 28.97
CA CYS A 67 20.01 -14.73 28.88
C CYS A 67 18.56 -14.36 29.25
N VAL A 68 18.39 -13.57 30.30
CA VAL A 68 17.09 -13.07 30.76
C VAL A 68 16.88 -11.69 30.18
N VAL A 69 15.90 -11.56 29.30
CA VAL A 69 15.60 -10.34 28.56
C VAL A 69 14.24 -9.79 28.99
N GLU A 70 14.22 -8.57 29.43
CA GLU A 70 12.99 -7.80 29.65
C GLU A 70 12.81 -6.85 28.44
N THR A 71 11.82 -7.14 27.63
CA THR A 71 11.44 -6.22 26.52
C THR A 71 10.92 -4.94 27.15
N LEU A 72 11.50 -3.82 26.76
CA LEU A 72 11.03 -2.52 27.25
C LEU A 72 9.60 -2.26 26.73
N ASP A 73 8.79 -1.59 27.56
CA ASP A 73 7.53 -1.03 27.10
C ASP A 73 7.85 -0.16 25.90
N ARG A 74 7.55 -0.69 24.74
CA ARG A 74 7.42 0.13 23.56
C ARG A 74 6.22 0.99 23.85
N ALA A 75 6.48 2.25 24.20
CA ALA A 75 5.46 3.23 24.47
C ALA A 75 4.40 3.12 23.37
N GLY A 76 3.29 2.48 23.73
CA GLY A 76 2.21 2.03 22.88
C GLY A 76 2.68 1.24 21.64
N ASN A 77 1.98 0.17 21.28
CA ASN A 77 1.60 0.10 19.89
C ASN A 77 1.40 1.55 19.49
N GLU A 78 2.34 2.15 18.71
CA GLU A 78 1.90 3.28 17.92
C GLU A 78 0.67 2.70 17.22
N LYS A 79 -0.49 2.92 17.84
CA LYS A 79 -1.74 2.91 17.12
C LYS A 79 -1.40 3.90 16.03
N ILE A 80 -1.00 3.35 14.90
CA ILE A 80 -0.94 4.15 13.70
C ILE A 80 -2.26 4.83 13.77
N LEU A 81 -2.25 6.15 13.82
CA LEU A 81 -3.45 6.95 13.91
C LEU A 81 -4.28 6.60 12.68
N THR A 82 -5.00 5.49 12.78
CA THR A 82 -6.02 5.09 11.81
C THR A 82 -7.23 6.01 11.95
N ASP A 83 -7.35 6.66 13.11
CA ASP A 83 -8.25 7.79 13.33
C ASP A 83 -7.53 9.09 12.94
N GLY A 84 -7.42 9.32 11.64
CA GLY A 84 -7.15 10.64 11.11
C GLY A 84 -8.27 11.59 11.55
N PHE A 85 -7.98 12.89 11.67
CA PHE A 85 -9.00 13.89 11.85
C PHE A 85 -10.07 13.70 10.78
N ASN A 86 -11.21 13.12 11.15
CA ASN A 86 -12.40 13.07 10.32
C ASN A 86 -12.89 14.51 10.15
N ARG A 87 -12.37 15.20 9.13
CA ARG A 87 -13.08 16.35 8.59
C ARG A 87 -14.28 15.79 7.84
N GLU A 88 -15.45 16.35 8.08
CA GLU A 88 -16.58 16.16 7.19
C GLU A 88 -16.17 16.69 5.81
N VAL A 89 -15.71 15.79 4.96
CA VAL A 89 -15.43 16.08 3.56
C VAL A 89 -16.66 15.66 2.78
N VAL A 90 -17.25 16.59 2.04
CA VAL A 90 -18.28 16.23 1.07
C VAL A 90 -17.63 15.30 0.06
N PHE A 91 -18.06 14.06 0.07
CA PHE A 91 -17.53 13.06 -0.86
C PHE A 91 -18.14 13.28 -2.24
N GLU A 92 -17.31 13.71 -3.18
CA GLU A 92 -17.64 13.71 -4.60
C GLU A 92 -17.03 12.46 -5.24
N PRO A 93 -17.82 11.48 -5.70
CA PRO A 93 -17.29 10.27 -6.28
C PRO A 93 -16.51 10.59 -7.56
N GLY A 94 -15.19 10.43 -7.48
CA GLY A 94 -14.30 10.56 -8.64
C GLY A 94 -14.44 9.41 -9.64
N LEU A 95 -14.99 8.28 -9.17
CA LEU A 95 -15.32 7.08 -9.95
C LEU A 95 -16.83 6.89 -10.01
N ARG A 96 -17.35 6.74 -11.20
CA ARG A 96 -18.76 6.50 -11.48
C ARG A 96 -18.95 5.17 -12.16
N MET A 97 -20.15 4.62 -12.07
CA MET A 97 -20.56 3.42 -12.79
C MET A 97 -21.98 3.64 -13.30
N ALA A 98 -22.18 3.40 -14.57
CA ALA A 98 -23.49 3.43 -15.21
C ALA A 98 -23.76 2.09 -15.92
N GLN A 99 -25.01 1.64 -15.85
CA GLN A 99 -25.50 0.58 -16.71
C GLN A 99 -25.94 1.21 -18.01
N VAL A 100 -25.41 0.71 -19.12
CA VAL A 100 -25.72 1.19 -20.46
C VAL A 100 -26.17 0.04 -21.33
N GLU A 101 -27.21 0.28 -22.12
CA GLU A 101 -27.68 -0.66 -23.16
C GLU A 101 -27.17 -0.17 -24.52
N LEU A 102 -26.31 -0.97 -25.16
CA LEU A 102 -25.72 -0.63 -26.43
C LEU A 102 -26.53 -1.26 -27.58
N GLU A 103 -27.31 -0.44 -28.27
CA GLU A 103 -28.00 -0.88 -29.48
C GLU A 103 -27.02 -1.33 -30.57
N LYS A 104 -27.41 -2.36 -31.32
CA LYS A 104 -26.65 -2.78 -32.51
C LYS A 104 -26.70 -1.68 -33.58
N ALA A 105 -25.58 -1.51 -34.29
CA ALA A 105 -25.53 -0.59 -35.41
C ALA A 105 -26.55 -0.97 -36.47
N LYS A 106 -27.29 0.02 -36.95
CA LYS A 106 -28.23 -0.12 -38.07
C LYS A 106 -27.49 0.08 -39.39
N THR A 107 -27.94 -0.60 -40.44
CA THR A 107 -27.36 -0.41 -41.76
C THR A 107 -27.51 1.04 -42.21
N GLY A 108 -26.39 1.69 -42.59
CA GLY A 108 -26.33 3.10 -42.94
C GLY A 108 -26.06 4.05 -41.78
N GLU A 109 -25.91 3.57 -40.58
CA GLU A 109 -25.48 4.39 -39.43
C GLU A 109 -24.02 4.86 -39.60
N LYS A 110 -23.79 6.16 -39.33
CA LYS A 110 -22.47 6.79 -39.48
C LYS A 110 -21.68 6.88 -38.17
N ARG A 111 -22.37 6.71 -37.02
CA ARG A 111 -21.71 6.78 -35.72
C ARG A 111 -20.87 5.52 -35.46
N SER A 112 -19.68 5.72 -34.93
CA SER A 112 -18.83 4.61 -34.47
C SER A 112 -19.41 3.96 -33.20
N ASP A 113 -18.94 2.78 -32.84
CA ASP A 113 -19.30 2.11 -31.58
C ASP A 113 -18.93 2.95 -30.37
N TRP A 114 -17.79 3.62 -30.44
CA TRP A 114 -17.35 4.57 -29.43
C TRP A 114 -18.33 5.75 -29.28
N GLN A 115 -18.72 6.36 -30.37
CA GLN A 115 -19.68 7.48 -30.34
C GLN A 115 -21.02 7.06 -29.72
N ARG A 116 -21.55 5.87 -30.08
CA ARG A 116 -22.78 5.37 -29.49
C ARG A 116 -22.68 5.10 -27.99
N LEU A 117 -21.55 4.52 -27.56
CA LEU A 117 -21.29 4.34 -26.14
C LEU A 117 -21.32 5.68 -25.39
N LEU A 118 -20.64 6.68 -25.91
CA LEU A 118 -20.58 7.99 -25.27
C LEU A 118 -21.93 8.71 -25.25
N ASP A 119 -22.69 8.62 -26.35
CA ASP A 119 -24.03 9.21 -26.44
C ASP A 119 -24.95 8.55 -25.38
N THR A 120 -24.97 7.22 -25.31
CA THR A 120 -25.76 6.46 -24.32
C THR A 120 -25.30 6.77 -22.88
N LEU A 121 -24.00 6.90 -22.65
CA LEU A 121 -23.47 7.23 -21.33
C LEU A 121 -23.87 8.65 -20.92
N ALA A 122 -23.84 9.60 -21.82
CA ALA A 122 -24.28 10.99 -21.60
C ALA A 122 -25.79 11.10 -21.35
N GLU A 123 -26.62 10.25 -21.97
CA GLU A 123 -28.04 10.16 -21.70
C GLU A 123 -28.31 9.59 -20.28
N THR A 124 -27.46 8.67 -19.82
CA THR A 124 -27.56 8.04 -18.51
C THR A 124 -27.02 8.94 -17.39
N ASP A 125 -25.91 9.64 -17.66
CA ASP A 125 -25.27 10.59 -16.75
C ASP A 125 -25.03 11.92 -17.47
N GLY A 126 -25.89 12.89 -17.19
CA GLY A 126 -25.86 14.21 -17.82
C GLY A 126 -24.60 15.06 -17.55
N GLU A 127 -23.71 14.60 -16.66
CA GLU A 127 -22.41 15.26 -16.44
C GLU A 127 -21.31 14.73 -17.39
N VAL A 128 -21.60 13.71 -18.18
CA VAL A 128 -20.67 13.19 -19.16
C VAL A 128 -20.67 14.06 -20.40
N GLU A 129 -19.51 14.60 -20.75
CA GLU A 129 -19.29 15.35 -21.99
C GLU A 129 -18.59 14.43 -23.02
N PRO A 130 -19.31 13.91 -24.03
CA PRO A 130 -18.77 12.94 -24.99
C PRO A 130 -17.46 13.39 -25.66
N GLY A 131 -17.34 14.67 -26.00
CA GLY A 131 -16.17 15.23 -26.66
C GLY A 131 -14.91 15.35 -25.78
N GLN A 132 -15.03 15.14 -24.46
CA GLN A 132 -13.93 15.22 -23.51
C GLN A 132 -13.51 13.85 -22.96
N MET A 133 -14.23 12.80 -23.32
CA MET A 133 -13.97 11.44 -22.81
C MET A 133 -12.81 10.78 -23.55
N GLU A 134 -11.92 10.19 -22.76
CA GLU A 134 -10.78 9.39 -23.22
C GLU A 134 -11.03 7.91 -22.94
N VAL A 135 -10.35 7.05 -23.66
CA VAL A 135 -10.35 5.60 -23.45
C VAL A 135 -8.95 5.05 -23.66
N ASP A 136 -8.62 4.01 -22.93
CA ASP A 136 -7.42 3.23 -23.19
C ASP A 136 -7.49 2.52 -24.54
N LEU A 137 -6.38 2.47 -25.27
CA LEU A 137 -6.32 1.87 -26.60
C LEU A 137 -6.73 0.38 -26.58
N LYS A 138 -6.41 -0.33 -25.51
CA LYS A 138 -6.80 -1.74 -25.34
C LYS A 138 -8.30 -1.86 -25.27
N LEU A 139 -8.95 -1.09 -24.38
CA LEU A 139 -10.41 -1.11 -24.24
C LEU A 139 -11.12 -0.66 -25.52
N ALA A 140 -10.58 0.36 -26.23
CA ALA A 140 -11.09 0.77 -27.52
C ALA A 140 -11.06 -0.36 -28.56
N GLY A 141 -9.99 -1.17 -28.57
CA GLY A 141 -9.86 -2.33 -29.45
C GLY A 141 -10.84 -3.46 -29.13
N GLU A 142 -11.18 -3.62 -27.86
CA GLU A 142 -12.11 -4.67 -27.38
C GLU A 142 -13.59 -4.31 -27.57
N LEU A 143 -13.92 -3.02 -27.70
CA LEU A 143 -15.29 -2.51 -27.73
C LEU A 143 -16.17 -3.19 -28.78
N TYR A 144 -15.63 -3.47 -29.96
CA TYR A 144 -16.36 -4.16 -31.04
C TYR A 144 -16.73 -5.59 -30.67
N GLY A 145 -15.81 -6.32 -30.01
CA GLY A 145 -16.05 -7.69 -29.55
C GLY A 145 -17.08 -7.73 -28.41
N MET A 146 -16.92 -6.84 -27.44
CA MET A 146 -17.81 -6.73 -26.29
C MET A 146 -19.26 -6.53 -26.70
N ARG A 147 -19.53 -5.71 -27.70
CA ARG A 147 -20.87 -5.42 -28.20
C ARG A 147 -21.60 -6.60 -28.86
N ARG A 148 -20.86 -7.61 -29.30
CA ARG A 148 -21.44 -8.83 -29.87
C ARG A 148 -21.98 -9.80 -28.83
N ASP A 149 -21.38 -9.74 -27.63
CA ASP A 149 -21.66 -10.68 -26.55
C ASP A 149 -22.83 -10.26 -25.65
N SER A 150 -23.03 -8.95 -25.49
CA SER A 150 -24.08 -8.40 -24.61
C SER A 150 -24.53 -7.04 -25.09
N GLU A 151 -25.82 -6.74 -24.92
CA GLU A 151 -26.40 -5.42 -25.18
C GLU A 151 -26.30 -4.52 -23.93
N GLU A 152 -26.27 -5.15 -22.72
CA GLU A 152 -26.13 -4.47 -21.45
C GLU A 152 -24.70 -4.54 -20.90
N TRP A 153 -24.19 -3.40 -20.47
CA TRP A 153 -22.85 -3.25 -19.92
C TRP A 153 -22.84 -2.30 -18.72
N TYR A 154 -21.98 -2.60 -17.75
CA TYR A 154 -21.60 -1.69 -16.69
C TYR A 154 -20.31 -0.98 -17.10
N VAL A 155 -20.40 0.34 -17.25
CA VAL A 155 -19.26 1.19 -17.61
C VAL A 155 -18.75 1.85 -16.36
N ILE A 156 -17.46 1.68 -16.04
CA ILE A 156 -16.78 2.36 -14.96
C ILE A 156 -15.95 3.47 -15.57
N TYR A 157 -16.14 4.68 -15.09
CA TYR A 157 -15.52 5.87 -15.65
C TYR A 157 -15.22 6.93 -14.60
N SER A 158 -14.29 7.81 -14.91
CA SER A 158 -14.02 9.08 -14.23
C SER A 158 -14.58 10.24 -15.06
N ARG A 159 -14.41 11.48 -14.58
CA ARG A 159 -14.90 12.68 -15.31
C ARG A 159 -14.48 12.76 -16.78
N ARG A 160 -13.34 12.17 -17.15
CA ARG A 160 -12.76 12.27 -18.51
C ARG A 160 -12.30 10.97 -19.12
N ARG A 161 -12.49 9.83 -18.43
CA ARG A 161 -11.92 8.58 -18.91
C ARG A 161 -12.82 7.39 -18.58
N ILE A 162 -13.08 6.56 -19.59
CA ILE A 162 -13.63 5.22 -19.38
C ILE A 162 -12.49 4.32 -18.96
N LEU A 163 -12.70 3.61 -17.85
CA LEU A 163 -11.69 2.76 -17.21
C LEU A 163 -11.93 1.30 -17.49
N GLU A 164 -13.20 0.88 -17.48
CA GLU A 164 -13.58 -0.52 -17.71
C GLU A 164 -15.02 -0.62 -18.20
N MET A 165 -15.29 -1.70 -18.95
CA MET A 165 -16.62 -2.16 -19.28
C MET A 165 -16.76 -3.63 -18.88
N ARG A 166 -17.84 -4.00 -18.19
CA ARG A 166 -18.09 -5.37 -17.71
C ARG A 166 -19.57 -5.76 -17.79
N LYS A 167 -19.83 -7.07 -17.78
CA LYS A 167 -21.19 -7.62 -17.86
C LYS A 167 -21.93 -7.57 -16.53
N GLU A 168 -21.21 -7.52 -15.42
CA GLU A 168 -21.78 -7.58 -14.09
C GLU A 168 -21.44 -6.29 -13.32
N ALA A 169 -22.41 -5.84 -12.51
CA ALA A 169 -22.14 -4.79 -11.56
C ALA A 169 -21.05 -5.27 -10.59
N GLY A 170 -19.98 -4.49 -10.44
CA GLY A 170 -18.90 -4.80 -9.52
C GLY A 170 -18.61 -3.63 -8.61
N ARG A 171 -17.71 -3.84 -7.66
CA ARG A 171 -17.23 -2.73 -6.84
C ARG A 171 -16.30 -1.84 -7.65
N ARG A 172 -16.23 -0.58 -7.27
CA ARG A 172 -15.24 0.39 -7.72
C ARG A 172 -14.56 0.95 -6.49
N CYS A 173 -13.30 0.66 -6.33
CA CYS A 173 -12.57 1.00 -5.12
C CYS A 173 -11.43 1.96 -5.41
N LEU A 174 -11.05 2.69 -4.37
CA LEU A 174 -9.93 3.61 -4.32
C LEU A 174 -8.96 3.11 -3.26
N ALA A 175 -7.67 3.30 -3.46
CA ALA A 175 -6.70 3.06 -2.41
C ALA A 175 -5.92 4.35 -2.12
N ALA A 176 -5.56 4.56 -0.85
CA ALA A 176 -4.69 5.66 -0.44
C ALA A 176 -3.56 5.12 0.43
N PHE A 177 -2.33 5.56 0.15
CA PHE A 177 -1.16 5.18 0.93
C PHE A 177 -0.44 6.41 1.45
N ASP A 178 -0.17 6.44 2.75
CA ASP A 178 0.74 7.39 3.36
C ASP A 178 2.10 6.71 3.56
N ILE A 179 3.09 7.17 2.80
CA ILE A 179 4.45 6.66 2.86
C ILE A 179 5.25 7.49 3.85
N GLY A 180 5.13 7.15 5.13
CA GLY A 180 5.96 7.72 6.18
C GLY A 180 7.39 7.19 6.14
N THR A 181 8.28 7.88 6.85
CA THR A 181 9.69 7.44 6.99
C THR A 181 9.79 6.09 7.70
N THR A 182 8.99 5.88 8.76
CA THR A 182 9.02 4.65 9.58
C THR A 182 7.98 3.63 9.13
N THR A 183 6.77 4.08 8.81
CA THR A 183 5.61 3.23 8.51
C THR A 183 4.94 3.65 7.23
N ILE A 184 4.29 2.69 6.58
CA ILE A 184 3.37 2.93 5.47
C ILE A 184 1.97 2.59 5.99
N ALA A 185 1.02 3.50 5.85
CA ALA A 185 -0.39 3.25 6.12
C ALA A 185 -1.15 3.17 4.79
N GLY A 186 -1.98 2.16 4.63
CA GLY A 186 -2.79 1.93 3.45
C GLY A 186 -4.27 1.84 3.81
N TYR A 187 -5.10 2.48 3.00
CA TYR A 187 -6.55 2.53 3.15
C TYR A 187 -7.20 2.09 1.84
N LEU A 188 -8.19 1.24 1.95
CA LEU A 188 -9.06 0.87 0.84
C LEU A 188 -10.44 1.47 1.08
N LEU A 189 -10.97 2.17 0.08
CA LEU A 189 -12.21 2.91 0.17
C LEU A 189 -13.19 2.46 -0.92
N ASP A 190 -14.48 2.45 -0.59
CA ASP A 190 -15.54 2.31 -1.58
C ASP A 190 -15.64 3.60 -2.41
N GLY A 191 -15.51 3.49 -3.72
CA GLY A 191 -15.60 4.62 -4.63
C GLY A 191 -17.01 5.15 -4.84
N ALA A 192 -18.03 4.52 -4.24
CA ALA A 192 -19.42 5.00 -4.31
C ALA A 192 -19.71 6.06 -3.25
N ASP A 193 -19.21 5.85 -2.03
CA ASP A 193 -19.58 6.67 -0.86
C ASP A 193 -18.36 7.12 -0.03
N GLY A 194 -17.14 6.70 -0.39
CA GLY A 194 -15.91 7.03 0.31
C GLY A 194 -15.70 6.27 1.62
N ARG A 195 -16.56 5.28 1.93
CA ARG A 195 -16.44 4.49 3.16
C ARG A 195 -15.15 3.65 3.13
N THR A 196 -14.43 3.64 4.24
CA THR A 196 -13.25 2.79 4.41
C THR A 196 -13.68 1.31 4.52
N LEU A 197 -13.14 0.47 3.65
CA LEU A 197 -13.39 -0.96 3.58
C LEU A 197 -12.36 -1.77 4.35
N ALA A 198 -11.09 -1.40 4.26
CA ALA A 198 -9.98 -2.04 4.95
C ALA A 198 -8.86 -1.04 5.23
N VAL A 199 -8.06 -1.31 6.26
CA VAL A 199 -6.88 -0.52 6.63
C VAL A 199 -5.75 -1.46 6.99
N GLU A 200 -4.58 -1.21 6.44
CA GLU A 200 -3.36 -1.94 6.77
C GLU A 200 -2.21 -0.97 7.06
N SER A 201 -1.31 -1.41 7.89
CA SER A 201 -0.07 -0.67 8.12
C SER A 201 1.10 -1.62 8.26
N ARG A 202 2.27 -1.20 7.78
CA ARG A 202 3.52 -1.95 7.95
C ARG A 202 4.73 -1.03 8.01
N MET A 203 5.83 -1.58 8.50
CA MET A 203 7.10 -0.87 8.51
C MET A 203 7.56 -0.54 7.08
N ASN A 204 8.09 0.67 6.89
CA ASN A 204 8.65 1.07 5.61
C ASN A 204 9.96 0.29 5.33
N PRO A 205 10.01 -0.59 4.30
CA PRO A 205 11.17 -1.42 4.03
C PRO A 205 12.42 -0.64 3.60
N GLN A 206 12.27 0.64 3.23
CA GLN A 206 13.40 1.51 2.95
C GLN A 206 14.29 1.75 4.18
N ALA A 207 13.84 1.37 5.39
CA ALA A 207 14.63 1.44 6.61
C ALA A 207 15.95 0.63 6.53
N GLN A 208 16.02 -0.41 5.70
CA GLN A 208 17.24 -1.18 5.44
C GLN A 208 18.34 -0.34 4.75
N TYR A 209 17.98 0.72 4.03
CA TYR A 209 18.90 1.62 3.35
C TYR A 209 19.25 2.88 4.15
N GLY A 210 18.49 3.16 5.22
CA GLY A 210 18.72 4.27 6.12
C GLY A 210 17.59 4.39 7.14
N ALA A 211 17.94 4.63 8.40
CA ALA A 211 16.98 4.73 9.50
C ALA A 211 16.08 5.98 9.40
N ASP A 212 16.59 7.03 8.77
CA ASP A 212 15.90 8.30 8.59
C ASP A 212 15.94 8.79 7.12
N VAL A 213 15.28 9.91 6.89
CA VAL A 213 15.16 10.53 5.57
C VAL A 213 16.52 10.92 4.99
N ILE A 214 17.41 11.48 5.80
CA ILE A 214 18.73 11.99 5.37
C ILE A 214 19.61 10.80 4.94
N MET A 215 19.64 9.75 5.76
CA MET A 215 20.41 8.54 5.43
C MET A 215 19.95 7.89 4.12
N ARG A 216 18.63 7.85 3.87
CA ARG A 216 18.08 7.32 2.61
C ARG A 216 18.40 8.21 1.41
N ALA A 217 18.32 9.53 1.60
CA ALA A 217 18.72 10.48 0.56
C ALA A 217 20.20 10.31 0.21
N ASN A 218 21.08 10.21 1.20
CA ASN A 218 22.51 9.98 0.98
C ASN A 218 22.76 8.62 0.27
N TYR A 219 22.10 7.56 0.71
CA TYR A 219 22.17 6.27 0.02
C TYR A 219 21.76 6.40 -1.46
N ALA A 220 20.68 7.13 -1.73
CA ALA A 220 20.19 7.35 -3.10
C ALA A 220 21.16 8.17 -3.94
N LEU A 221 21.87 9.13 -3.35
CA LEU A 221 22.89 9.93 -4.05
C LEU A 221 24.14 9.10 -4.39
N GLU A 222 24.52 8.17 -3.54
CA GLU A 222 25.71 7.33 -3.74
C GLU A 222 25.44 6.09 -4.61
N HIS A 223 24.26 5.47 -4.52
CA HIS A 223 23.95 4.16 -5.10
C HIS A 223 22.78 4.18 -6.10
N GLY A 224 22.13 5.34 -6.29
CA GLY A 224 20.92 5.46 -7.09
C GLY A 224 19.64 5.17 -6.31
N THR A 225 18.50 5.45 -6.92
CA THR A 225 17.17 5.39 -6.31
C THR A 225 16.45 4.06 -6.52
N GLU A 226 16.94 3.20 -7.44
CA GLU A 226 16.20 2.03 -7.91
C GLU A 226 15.85 1.05 -6.79
N ALA A 227 16.81 0.68 -5.93
CA ALA A 227 16.59 -0.25 -4.84
C ALA A 227 15.56 0.27 -3.83
N LEU A 228 15.62 1.57 -3.50
CA LEU A 228 14.68 2.24 -2.61
C LEU A 228 13.27 2.31 -3.23
N SER A 229 13.17 2.63 -4.52
CA SER A 229 11.91 2.68 -5.24
C SER A 229 11.26 1.30 -5.34
N MET A 230 12.04 0.30 -5.75
CA MET A 230 11.53 -1.07 -5.90
C MET A 230 11.01 -1.65 -4.59
N CYS A 231 11.74 -1.51 -3.48
CA CYS A 231 11.32 -2.11 -2.21
C CYS A 231 10.03 -1.47 -1.65
N VAL A 232 9.87 -0.14 -1.74
CA VAL A 232 8.65 0.52 -1.26
C VAL A 232 7.46 0.25 -2.18
N ARG A 233 7.64 0.24 -3.50
CA ARG A 233 6.59 -0.10 -4.47
C ARG A 233 6.14 -1.55 -4.32
N LYS A 234 7.06 -2.47 -4.05
CA LYS A 234 6.72 -3.85 -3.73
C LYS A 234 5.87 -3.94 -2.46
N ALA A 235 6.24 -3.23 -1.40
CA ALA A 235 5.47 -3.21 -0.15
C ALA A 235 4.05 -2.65 -0.36
N VAL A 236 3.91 -1.54 -1.10
CA VAL A 236 2.60 -0.95 -1.45
C VAL A 236 1.76 -1.94 -2.26
N ASN A 237 2.36 -2.66 -3.22
CA ASN A 237 1.67 -3.67 -4.00
C ASN A 237 1.19 -4.87 -3.16
N GLU A 238 2.00 -5.32 -2.21
CA GLU A 238 1.62 -6.39 -1.28
C GLU A 238 0.49 -5.93 -0.34
N MET A 239 0.59 -4.71 0.21
CA MET A 239 -0.47 -4.12 1.03
C MET A 239 -1.78 -4.00 0.25
N LEU A 240 -1.73 -3.57 -1.01
CA LEU A 240 -2.93 -3.49 -1.85
C LEU A 240 -3.58 -4.86 -2.02
N GLY A 241 -2.78 -5.93 -2.16
CA GLY A 241 -3.27 -7.30 -2.20
C GLY A 241 -3.99 -7.70 -0.92
N SER A 242 -3.35 -7.50 0.25
CA SER A 242 -3.93 -7.79 1.56
C SER A 242 -5.21 -6.99 1.83
N LEU A 243 -5.22 -5.70 1.52
CA LEU A 243 -6.40 -4.83 1.65
C LEU A 243 -7.58 -5.31 0.81
N ALA A 244 -7.32 -5.76 -0.42
CA ALA A 244 -8.35 -6.31 -1.31
C ALA A 244 -8.89 -7.64 -0.76
N GLU A 245 -8.02 -8.50 -0.24
CA GLU A 245 -8.38 -9.79 0.38
C GLU A 245 -9.24 -9.57 1.64
N ASP A 246 -8.82 -8.69 2.54
CA ASP A 246 -9.54 -8.34 3.76
C ASP A 246 -10.93 -7.74 3.48
N ALA A 247 -11.07 -6.97 2.40
CA ALA A 247 -12.34 -6.39 1.97
C ALA A 247 -13.21 -7.35 1.13
N GLY A 248 -12.69 -8.52 0.78
CA GLY A 248 -13.39 -9.50 -0.07
C GLY A 248 -13.68 -8.98 -1.48
N ILE A 249 -12.76 -8.20 -2.05
CA ILE A 249 -12.85 -7.66 -3.41
C ILE A 249 -11.72 -8.20 -4.30
N ARG A 250 -11.88 -8.06 -5.60
CA ARG A 250 -10.77 -8.35 -6.53
C ARG A 250 -9.83 -7.14 -6.57
N ARG A 251 -8.54 -7.39 -6.74
CA ARG A 251 -7.54 -6.33 -6.86
C ARG A 251 -7.82 -5.41 -8.07
N GLU A 252 -8.37 -5.97 -9.13
CA GLU A 252 -8.76 -5.27 -10.36
C GLU A 252 -9.92 -4.29 -10.14
N ASP A 253 -10.66 -4.40 -9.03
CA ASP A 253 -11.71 -3.45 -8.65
C ASP A 253 -11.17 -2.16 -8.01
N VAL A 254 -9.83 -2.05 -7.84
CA VAL A 254 -9.16 -0.83 -7.40
C VAL A 254 -8.70 -0.01 -8.62
N PHE A 255 -9.45 1.02 -8.93
CA PHE A 255 -9.26 1.83 -10.15
C PHE A 255 -8.35 3.04 -9.97
N GLN A 256 -8.16 3.47 -8.74
CA GLN A 256 -7.35 4.65 -8.45
C GLN A 256 -6.53 4.44 -7.18
N VAL A 257 -5.27 4.86 -7.23
CA VAL A 257 -4.36 4.84 -6.08
C VAL A 257 -3.83 6.25 -5.87
N CYS A 258 -4.01 6.77 -4.65
CA CYS A 258 -3.40 8.02 -4.20
C CYS A 258 -2.22 7.69 -3.27
N VAL A 259 -1.09 8.35 -3.48
CA VAL A 259 0.09 8.19 -2.62
C VAL A 259 0.48 9.54 -2.06
N VAL A 260 0.58 9.63 -0.74
CA VAL A 260 1.07 10.81 -0.02
C VAL A 260 2.33 10.47 0.77
N GLY A 261 3.09 11.46 1.14
CA GLY A 261 4.32 11.35 1.91
C GLY A 261 5.08 12.68 1.92
N ASN A 262 6.18 12.76 2.66
CA ASN A 262 7.05 13.91 2.55
C ASN A 262 7.78 13.93 1.19
N THR A 263 8.36 15.08 0.83
CA THR A 263 8.98 15.28 -0.49
C THR A 263 10.04 14.23 -0.82
N CYS A 264 10.90 13.88 0.13
CA CYS A 264 11.93 12.86 -0.09
C CYS A 264 11.32 11.48 -0.31
N MET A 265 10.30 11.08 0.46
CA MET A 265 9.61 9.80 0.27
C MET A 265 8.93 9.72 -1.10
N HIS A 266 8.35 10.84 -1.60
CA HIS A 266 7.84 10.89 -2.96
C HIS A 266 8.94 10.69 -4.01
N HIS A 267 10.09 11.35 -3.88
CA HIS A 267 11.23 11.14 -4.78
C HIS A 267 11.66 9.67 -4.81
N LEU A 268 11.84 9.09 -3.63
CA LEU A 268 12.28 7.70 -3.51
C LEU A 268 11.24 6.69 -4.02
N PHE A 269 9.94 6.97 -3.81
CA PHE A 269 8.86 6.15 -4.37
C PHE A 269 8.84 6.19 -5.90
N LEU A 270 9.01 7.37 -6.49
CA LEU A 270 9.00 7.57 -7.94
C LEU A 270 10.33 7.20 -8.61
N GLY A 271 11.39 6.93 -7.84
CA GLY A 271 12.72 6.68 -8.38
C GLY A 271 13.44 7.94 -8.87
N ILE A 272 13.03 9.11 -8.35
CA ILE A 272 13.61 10.41 -8.68
C ILE A 272 14.75 10.73 -7.69
N SER A 273 15.87 11.24 -8.20
CA SER A 273 17.01 11.63 -7.35
C SER A 273 16.62 12.73 -6.35
N PRO A 274 16.97 12.59 -5.06
CA PRO A 274 16.74 13.62 -4.06
C PRO A 274 17.81 14.72 -4.05
N ALA A 275 18.65 14.83 -5.06
CA ALA A 275 19.78 15.79 -5.10
C ALA A 275 19.36 17.26 -5.03
N SER A 276 18.10 17.57 -5.28
CA SER A 276 17.56 18.93 -5.27
C SER A 276 16.83 19.29 -3.96
N LEU A 277 16.83 18.41 -2.96
CA LEU A 277 16.13 18.58 -1.69
C LEU A 277 17.01 19.22 -0.63
#